data_6fd03f22ec957ec76a9ac0437a548192
#
_entry.id   6fd03f22ec957ec76a9ac0437a548192
#
_cell.length_a   1.000
_cell.length_b   1.000
_cell.length_c   1.000
_cell.angle_alpha   90.00
_cell.angle_beta   90.00
_cell.angle_gamma   90.00
#
_symmetry.space_group_name_H-M   'P 1'
#
loop_
_entity.id
_entity.type
_entity.pdbx_description
1 polymer ?
#
loop_
_entity_poly.entity_id
_entity_poly.type
_entity_poly.pdbx_seq_one_letter_code
_entity_poly.pdbx_strand_id
1 'polypeptide(L)'
;MLNQVAKGVLVHQSELIQNNTVVVQGRDGVLLVDPGITEAEMACLASDLRDMNQPVVAGFATHPDWDHVLWHASLGDAPRYGTARCAARMQDLRSDADWEAQVAEGLPPEIAEETPLDLFGLITALPAETVRIPWDGPQVRIIEHPAHAPGHAALLVEESGVLVAGDMLSDVLIPMLDNTANAIEDYLVGLRLLEDVVGDVDVLVPGHGSVAEAPEIRTRIDLDRAYLHALRDGRTPYDPRIGPSAKPGWEWVSDVHTGQAQSLARRNESSGTPG
;
A
#
# COMPACT_ATOMS: atom_id res chain seq x y z
N MET A 1 0.22 -17.67 6.95
CA MET A 1 0.26 -18.78 5.95
C MET A 1 0.24 -18.19 4.56
N LEU A 2 1.16 -18.59 3.68
CA LEU A 2 1.24 -18.12 2.29
C LEU A 2 0.20 -18.82 1.40
N ASN A 3 -0.59 -18.03 0.68
CA ASN A 3 -1.61 -18.49 -0.27
C ASN A 3 -1.18 -18.12 -1.70
N GLN A 4 -1.12 -19.10 -2.60
CA GLN A 4 -0.79 -18.83 -4.00
C GLN A 4 -2.01 -18.18 -4.70
N VAL A 5 -1.82 -16.97 -5.24
CA VAL A 5 -2.86 -16.22 -5.97
C VAL A 5 -2.68 -16.29 -7.48
N ALA A 6 -1.44 -16.50 -7.94
CA ALA A 6 -1.11 -16.77 -9.34
C ALA A 6 0.17 -17.61 -9.41
N LYS A 7 0.55 -18.08 -10.60
CA LYS A 7 1.78 -18.86 -10.76
C LYS A 7 2.98 -18.01 -10.33
N GLY A 8 3.71 -18.48 -9.31
CA GLY A 8 4.89 -17.82 -8.78
C GLY A 8 4.61 -16.55 -7.95
N VAL A 9 3.35 -16.28 -7.60
CA VAL A 9 2.97 -15.18 -6.72
C VAL A 9 2.11 -15.69 -5.57
N LEU A 10 2.58 -15.43 -4.34
CA LEU A 10 1.89 -15.81 -3.12
C LEU A 10 1.59 -14.55 -2.30
N VAL A 11 0.55 -14.62 -1.48
CA VAL A 11 0.14 -13.56 -0.56
C VAL A 11 0.06 -14.12 0.85
N HIS A 12 0.64 -13.39 1.80
CA HIS A 12 0.35 -13.50 3.21
C HIS A 12 -0.55 -12.32 3.60
N GLN A 13 -1.69 -12.60 4.20
CA GLN A 13 -2.57 -11.57 4.74
C GLN A 13 -2.45 -11.56 6.26
N SER A 14 -2.11 -10.40 6.82
CA SER A 14 -2.09 -10.15 8.25
C SER A 14 -3.49 -10.24 8.86
N GLU A 15 -3.60 -10.69 10.10
CA GLU A 15 -4.83 -10.57 10.88
C GLU A 15 -5.11 -9.11 11.26
N LEU A 16 -4.05 -8.29 11.37
CA LEU A 16 -4.18 -6.87 11.64
C LEU A 16 -4.43 -6.11 10.34
N ILE A 17 -5.55 -5.38 10.31
CA ILE A 17 -5.99 -4.55 9.18
C ILE A 17 -5.89 -5.21 7.80
N GLN A 18 -5.90 -6.55 7.74
CA GLN A 18 -5.80 -7.34 6.50
C GLN A 18 -4.72 -6.85 5.54
N ASN A 19 -3.58 -6.39 6.09
CA ASN A 19 -2.43 -5.97 5.30
C ASN A 19 -1.90 -7.16 4.48
N ASN A 20 -1.61 -6.94 3.20
CA ASN A 20 -1.18 -7.97 2.27
C ASN A 20 0.31 -7.86 1.96
N THR A 21 1.07 -8.85 2.40
CA THR A 21 2.44 -9.06 1.95
C THR A 21 2.45 -9.90 0.68
N VAL A 22 3.15 -9.43 -0.36
CA VAL A 22 3.27 -10.19 -1.62
C VAL A 22 4.66 -10.79 -1.77
N VAL A 23 4.70 -12.06 -2.13
CA VAL A 23 5.91 -12.83 -2.41
C VAL A 23 5.93 -13.19 -3.89
N VAL A 24 6.89 -12.67 -4.64
CA VAL A 24 7.12 -13.03 -6.05
C VAL A 24 8.31 -13.98 -6.13
N GLN A 25 8.10 -15.18 -6.64
CA GLN A 25 9.14 -16.20 -6.76
C GLN A 25 10.05 -15.93 -7.96
N GLY A 26 11.35 -15.85 -7.71
CA GLY A 26 12.39 -15.75 -8.72
C GLY A 26 13.15 -17.05 -8.88
N ARG A 27 14.31 -16.98 -9.54
CA ARG A 27 15.18 -18.14 -9.76
C ARG A 27 15.93 -18.53 -8.50
N ASP A 28 16.52 -17.56 -7.83
CA ASP A 28 17.45 -17.77 -6.70
C ASP A 28 16.88 -17.30 -5.35
N GLY A 29 15.61 -16.94 -5.32
CA GLY A 29 14.90 -16.45 -4.14
C GLY A 29 13.67 -15.66 -4.50
N VAL A 30 13.17 -14.85 -3.56
CA VAL A 30 11.94 -14.09 -3.71
C VAL A 30 12.17 -12.58 -3.64
N LEU A 31 11.34 -11.84 -4.36
CA LEU A 31 11.04 -10.44 -4.07
C LEU A 31 9.89 -10.38 -3.07
N LEU A 32 10.08 -9.64 -2.00
CA LEU A 32 9.09 -9.44 -0.94
C LEU A 32 8.56 -8.01 -0.97
N VAL A 33 7.24 -7.85 -1.07
CA VAL A 33 6.59 -6.54 -1.12
C VAL A 33 5.76 -6.34 0.15
N ASP A 34 5.96 -5.21 0.83
CA ASP A 34 5.24 -4.78 2.03
C ASP A 34 5.16 -5.88 3.10
N PRO A 35 6.26 -6.27 3.75
CA PRO A 35 6.35 -7.49 4.55
C PRO A 35 5.77 -7.35 5.96
N GLY A 36 4.52 -7.75 6.16
CA GLY A 36 3.93 -7.99 7.49
C GLY A 36 3.88 -6.77 8.42
N ILE A 37 3.36 -6.96 9.62
CA ILE A 37 3.23 -5.89 10.62
C ILE A 37 3.99 -6.22 11.90
N THR A 38 3.74 -7.36 12.53
CA THR A 38 4.39 -7.71 13.79
C THR A 38 5.69 -8.49 13.58
N GLU A 39 6.57 -8.44 14.58
CA GLU A 39 7.81 -9.24 14.60
C GLU A 39 7.51 -10.73 14.43
N ALA A 40 6.52 -11.24 15.16
CA ALA A 40 6.11 -12.65 15.13
C ALA A 40 5.61 -13.06 13.75
N GLU A 41 4.82 -12.20 13.09
CA GLU A 41 4.31 -12.42 11.75
C GLU A 41 5.45 -12.50 10.71
N MET A 42 6.37 -11.53 10.73
CA MET A 42 7.52 -11.53 9.82
C MET A 42 8.49 -12.69 10.08
N ALA A 43 8.67 -13.10 11.33
CA ALA A 43 9.46 -14.28 11.66
C ALA A 43 8.80 -15.57 11.15
N CYS A 44 7.48 -15.69 11.22
CA CYS A 44 6.72 -16.81 10.65
C CYS A 44 6.84 -16.83 9.12
N LEU A 45 6.68 -15.69 8.47
CA LEU A 45 6.87 -15.54 7.02
C LEU A 45 8.28 -15.97 6.59
N ALA A 46 9.32 -15.52 7.31
CA ALA A 46 10.70 -15.93 7.06
C ALA A 46 10.91 -17.43 7.25
N SER A 47 10.18 -18.09 8.18
CA SER A 47 10.20 -19.54 8.34
C SER A 47 9.57 -20.25 7.15
N ASP A 48 8.39 -19.81 6.72
CA ASP A 48 7.69 -20.38 5.55
C ASP A 48 8.58 -20.30 4.29
N LEU A 49 9.26 -19.17 4.07
CA LEU A 49 10.18 -18.98 2.94
C LEU A 49 11.41 -19.89 3.02
N ARG A 50 11.98 -20.09 4.22
CA ARG A 50 13.08 -21.05 4.42
C ARG A 50 12.65 -22.49 4.12
N ASP A 51 11.46 -22.89 4.58
CA ASP A 51 10.93 -24.24 4.34
C ASP A 51 10.68 -24.48 2.84
N MET A 52 10.37 -23.44 2.09
CA MET A 52 10.28 -23.46 0.62
C MET A 52 11.65 -23.39 -0.06
N ASN A 53 12.75 -23.23 0.67
CA ASN A 53 14.10 -22.97 0.16
C ASN A 53 14.14 -21.74 -0.77
N GLN A 54 13.45 -20.67 -0.39
CA GLN A 54 13.30 -19.42 -1.13
C GLN A 54 13.78 -18.24 -0.27
N PRO A 55 15.08 -17.90 -0.26
CA PRO A 55 15.58 -16.74 0.49
C PRO A 55 15.00 -15.44 -0.08
N VAL A 56 14.85 -14.42 0.78
CA VAL A 56 14.52 -13.08 0.31
C VAL A 56 15.77 -12.48 -0.33
N VAL A 57 15.68 -12.09 -1.60
CA VAL A 57 16.80 -11.52 -2.38
C VAL A 57 16.57 -10.06 -2.75
N ALA A 58 15.33 -9.58 -2.64
CA ALA A 58 14.97 -8.17 -2.79
C ALA A 58 13.69 -7.87 -2.00
N GLY A 59 13.54 -6.62 -1.56
CA GLY A 59 12.31 -6.08 -1.00
C GLY A 59 11.85 -4.85 -1.75
N PHE A 60 10.56 -4.54 -1.69
CA PHE A 60 9.99 -3.30 -2.19
C PHE A 60 8.91 -2.78 -1.23
N ALA A 61 8.93 -1.49 -0.92
CA ALA A 61 7.85 -0.79 -0.22
C ALA A 61 7.02 -0.02 -1.25
N THR A 62 5.71 -0.27 -1.29
CA THR A 62 4.81 0.39 -2.24
C THR A 62 4.68 1.88 -1.96
N HIS A 63 4.67 2.27 -0.67
CA HIS A 63 4.54 3.66 -0.24
C HIS A 63 5.04 3.86 1.20
N PRO A 64 5.20 5.12 1.67
CA PRO A 64 5.87 5.42 2.94
C PRO A 64 4.97 5.37 4.18
N ASP A 65 3.88 4.60 4.17
CA ASP A 65 3.06 4.41 5.36
C ASP A 65 3.66 3.31 6.26
N TRP A 66 3.38 3.42 7.55
CA TRP A 66 4.09 2.66 8.58
C TRP A 66 4.04 1.15 8.37
N ASP A 67 2.94 0.60 7.95
CA ASP A 67 2.69 -0.83 7.74
C ASP A 67 3.19 -1.38 6.39
N HIS A 68 3.76 -0.52 5.54
CA HIS A 68 4.34 -0.90 4.24
C HIS A 68 5.88 -0.78 4.21
N VAL A 69 6.48 -0.14 5.24
CA VAL A 69 7.92 0.11 5.29
C VAL A 69 8.65 -0.66 6.40
N LEU A 70 7.93 -1.59 7.04
CA LEU A 70 8.48 -2.45 8.08
C LEU A 70 9.45 -3.49 7.49
N TRP A 71 10.36 -3.95 8.33
CA TRP A 71 11.26 -5.05 8.03
C TRP A 71 11.78 -5.67 9.32
N HIS A 72 11.94 -6.98 9.34
CA HIS A 72 12.51 -7.69 10.48
C HIS A 72 13.79 -8.44 10.06
N ALA A 73 14.76 -8.54 10.97
CA ALA A 73 16.06 -9.17 10.71
C ALA A 73 15.96 -10.65 10.24
N SER A 74 14.89 -11.36 10.62
CA SER A 74 14.64 -12.74 10.16
C SER A 74 14.47 -12.86 8.64
N LEU A 75 14.10 -11.77 7.94
CA LEU A 75 13.97 -11.70 6.48
C LEU A 75 15.33 -11.52 5.77
N GLY A 76 16.42 -11.29 6.53
CA GLY A 76 17.78 -11.10 6.01
C GLY A 76 18.08 -9.67 5.56
N ASP A 77 19.26 -9.51 4.95
CA ASP A 77 19.86 -8.23 4.57
C ASP A 77 19.65 -7.88 3.08
N ALA A 78 18.60 -8.39 2.46
CA ALA A 78 18.28 -8.10 1.07
C ALA A 78 18.09 -6.58 0.84
N PRO A 79 18.49 -6.04 -0.33
CA PRO A 79 18.22 -4.65 -0.66
C PRO A 79 16.71 -4.40 -0.68
N ARG A 80 16.28 -3.32 -0.03
CA ARG A 80 14.87 -2.90 0.05
C ARG A 80 14.71 -1.63 -0.76
N TYR A 81 13.91 -1.71 -1.79
CA TYR A 81 13.69 -0.62 -2.73
C TYR A 81 12.36 0.09 -2.46
N GLY A 82 12.28 1.31 -2.97
CA GLY A 82 11.07 2.10 -3.10
C GLY A 82 11.31 3.17 -4.15
N THR A 83 10.27 3.90 -4.51
CA THR A 83 10.43 5.07 -5.38
C THR A 83 11.34 6.11 -4.71
N ALA A 84 11.92 7.00 -5.49
CA ALA A 84 12.77 8.08 -4.96
C ALA A 84 12.00 8.94 -3.92
N ARG A 85 10.72 9.19 -4.14
CA ARG A 85 9.88 9.99 -3.22
C ARG A 85 9.54 9.23 -1.94
N CYS A 86 9.23 7.93 -2.04
CA CYS A 86 9.00 7.07 -0.88
C CYS A 86 10.25 7.04 0.02
N ALA A 87 11.42 6.75 -0.56
CA ALA A 87 12.67 6.72 0.18
C ALA A 87 13.03 8.08 0.80
N ALA A 88 12.82 9.19 0.08
CA ALA A 88 13.05 10.53 0.62
C ALA A 88 12.14 10.81 1.83
N ARG A 89 10.85 10.46 1.75
CA ARG A 89 9.91 10.63 2.88
C ARG A 89 10.36 9.85 4.11
N MET A 90 10.85 8.62 3.94
CA MET A 90 11.38 7.83 5.05
C MET A 90 12.67 8.40 5.61
N GLN A 91 13.55 8.91 4.76
CA GLN A 91 14.78 9.58 5.19
C GLN A 91 14.47 10.85 5.99
N ASP A 92 13.50 11.65 5.54
CA ASP A 92 13.05 12.85 6.25
C ASP A 92 12.49 12.50 7.64
N LEU A 93 11.60 11.50 7.72
CA LEU A 93 11.06 11.02 8.99
C LEU A 93 12.19 10.58 9.94
N ARG A 94 13.08 9.72 9.48
CA ARG A 94 14.19 9.18 10.30
C ARG A 94 15.26 10.22 10.65
N SER A 95 15.26 11.38 10.03
CA SER A 95 16.16 12.50 10.40
C SER A 95 15.71 13.23 11.68
N ASP A 96 14.46 13.05 12.09
CA ASP A 96 13.96 13.56 13.38
C ASP A 96 14.47 12.66 14.51
N ALA A 97 14.98 13.25 15.58
CA ALA A 97 15.51 12.49 16.72
C ALA A 97 14.43 11.66 17.45
N ASP A 98 13.19 12.11 17.40
CA ASP A 98 12.04 11.50 18.09
C ASP A 98 11.15 10.65 17.15
N TRP A 99 11.64 10.30 15.96
CA TRP A 99 10.82 9.61 14.94
C TRP A 99 10.20 8.29 15.43
N GLU A 100 10.93 7.49 16.22
CA GLU A 100 10.41 6.23 16.76
C GLU A 100 9.21 6.47 17.70
N ALA A 101 9.32 7.49 18.56
CA ALA A 101 8.22 7.88 19.43
C ALA A 101 7.02 8.40 18.63
N GLN A 102 7.25 9.17 17.56
CA GLN A 102 6.17 9.66 16.68
C GLN A 102 5.44 8.51 15.98
N VAL A 103 6.17 7.51 15.48
CA VAL A 103 5.56 6.32 14.88
C VAL A 103 4.77 5.54 15.92
N ALA A 104 5.36 5.27 17.09
CA ALA A 104 4.71 4.53 18.17
C ALA A 104 3.45 5.23 18.71
N GLU A 105 3.45 6.58 18.82
CA GLU A 105 2.29 7.36 19.28
C GLU A 105 1.11 7.26 18.30
N GLY A 106 1.39 7.08 17.00
CA GLY A 106 0.38 6.89 15.96
C GLY A 106 -0.28 5.50 15.95
N LEU A 107 0.25 4.53 16.71
CA LEU A 107 -0.22 3.15 16.74
C LEU A 107 -0.98 2.84 18.04
N PRO A 108 -1.94 1.89 18.01
CA PRO A 108 -2.46 1.30 19.25
C PRO A 108 -1.30 0.75 20.09
N PRO A 109 -1.31 0.95 21.45
CA PRO A 109 -0.18 0.57 22.30
C PRO A 109 0.26 -0.89 22.15
N GLU A 110 -0.69 -1.82 22.03
CA GLU A 110 -0.44 -3.25 21.83
C GLU A 110 0.26 -3.55 20.50
N ILE A 111 -0.01 -2.74 19.49
CA ILE A 111 0.63 -2.88 18.17
C ILE A 111 2.02 -2.25 18.18
N ALA A 112 2.17 -1.08 18.82
CA ALA A 112 3.46 -0.40 18.94
C ALA A 112 4.53 -1.28 19.61
N GLU A 113 4.13 -2.08 20.65
CA GLU A 113 5.04 -2.99 21.34
C GLU A 113 5.50 -4.18 20.48
N GLU A 114 4.69 -4.61 19.51
CA GLU A 114 4.96 -5.76 18.62
C GLU A 114 5.54 -5.35 17.26
N THR A 115 5.60 -4.05 16.96
CA THR A 115 6.07 -3.52 15.67
C THR A 115 7.59 -3.29 15.72
N PRO A 116 8.39 -3.99 14.89
CA PRO A 116 9.84 -3.82 14.90
C PRO A 116 10.22 -2.53 14.16
N LEU A 117 10.80 -1.56 14.89
CA LEU A 117 11.21 -0.27 14.32
C LEU A 117 12.70 -0.22 13.94
N ASP A 118 13.54 -1.17 14.35
CA ASP A 118 14.99 -1.17 14.10
C ASP A 118 15.35 -0.95 12.62
N LEU A 119 14.63 -1.64 11.73
CA LEU A 119 14.84 -1.60 10.27
C LEU A 119 13.75 -0.82 9.52
N PHE A 120 12.89 -0.12 10.25
CA PHE A 120 11.79 0.67 9.72
C PHE A 120 12.27 1.72 8.71
N GLY A 121 11.64 1.75 7.54
CA GLY A 121 11.88 2.79 6.53
C GLY A 121 13.29 2.86 5.96
N LEU A 122 14.17 1.86 6.23
CA LEU A 122 15.49 1.78 5.60
C LEU A 122 15.36 1.32 4.14
N ILE A 123 14.98 2.24 3.27
CA ILE A 123 14.65 2.00 1.86
C ILE A 123 15.71 2.60 0.96
N THR A 124 16.17 1.83 -0.03
CA THR A 124 17.05 2.30 -1.10
C THR A 124 16.21 2.95 -2.20
N ALA A 125 16.46 4.23 -2.46
CA ALA A 125 15.80 4.95 -3.53
C ALA A 125 16.16 4.36 -4.90
N LEU A 126 15.16 3.99 -5.69
CA LEU A 126 15.37 3.76 -7.12
C LEU A 126 15.41 5.10 -7.86
N PRO A 127 16.27 5.24 -8.90
CA PRO A 127 16.24 6.40 -9.78
C PRO A 127 14.83 6.65 -10.34
N ALA A 128 14.44 7.91 -10.49
CA ALA A 128 13.08 8.28 -10.89
C ALA A 128 12.64 7.72 -12.25
N GLU A 129 13.60 7.44 -13.13
CA GLU A 129 13.37 6.82 -14.45
C GLU A 129 13.26 5.29 -14.42
N THR A 130 13.42 4.67 -13.23
CA THR A 130 13.38 3.22 -13.11
C THR A 130 11.96 2.71 -13.26
N VAL A 131 11.72 1.92 -14.29
CA VAL A 131 10.39 1.37 -14.61
C VAL A 131 10.21 -0.08 -14.18
N ARG A 132 11.25 -0.74 -13.70
CA ARG A 132 11.23 -2.13 -13.21
C ARG A 132 12.12 -2.30 -12.00
N ILE A 133 11.72 -3.20 -11.09
CA ILE A 133 12.53 -3.54 -9.92
C ILE A 133 13.79 -4.27 -10.39
N PRO A 134 15.00 -3.85 -9.96
CA PRO A 134 16.27 -4.49 -10.35
C PRO A 134 16.52 -5.74 -9.47
N TRP A 135 16.04 -6.91 -9.90
CA TRP A 135 16.24 -8.20 -9.24
C TRP A 135 16.29 -9.35 -10.24
N ASP A 136 16.75 -10.56 -9.83
CA ASP A 136 16.84 -11.74 -10.71
C ASP A 136 15.58 -12.62 -10.59
N GLY A 137 14.50 -12.19 -11.24
CA GLY A 137 13.21 -12.87 -11.24
C GLY A 137 12.28 -12.37 -12.35
N PRO A 138 10.98 -12.72 -12.27
CA PRO A 138 9.96 -12.19 -13.16
C PRO A 138 10.00 -10.67 -13.24
N GLN A 139 9.66 -10.12 -14.40
CA GLN A 139 9.65 -8.67 -14.57
C GLN A 139 8.53 -8.05 -13.75
N VAL A 140 8.90 -7.13 -12.84
CA VAL A 140 7.98 -6.37 -12.01
C VAL A 140 8.06 -4.91 -12.40
N ARG A 141 7.03 -4.42 -13.11
CA ARG A 141 6.92 -3.05 -13.57
C ARG A 141 6.42 -2.15 -12.44
N ILE A 142 7.08 -1.01 -12.26
CA ILE A 142 6.72 0.03 -11.29
C ILE A 142 5.78 1.02 -11.98
N ILE A 143 4.65 1.31 -11.35
CA ILE A 143 3.67 2.30 -11.79
C ILE A 143 3.56 3.34 -10.67
N GLU A 144 4.52 4.27 -10.64
CA GLU A 144 4.49 5.37 -9.67
C GLU A 144 3.38 6.35 -10.01
N HIS A 145 2.63 6.80 -8.99
CA HIS A 145 1.52 7.73 -9.13
C HIS A 145 1.41 8.64 -7.91
N PRO A 146 0.73 9.80 -8.03
CA PRO A 146 0.62 10.78 -6.94
C PRO A 146 -0.50 10.48 -5.93
N ALA A 147 -1.25 9.38 -6.09
CA ALA A 147 -2.38 9.05 -5.23
C ALA A 147 -1.92 8.58 -3.84
N HIS A 148 -2.74 8.81 -2.83
CA HIS A 148 -2.64 8.29 -1.47
C HIS A 148 -1.46 8.85 -0.68
N ALA A 149 -0.23 8.55 -1.08
CA ALA A 149 0.98 8.95 -0.37
C ALA A 149 2.11 9.38 -1.34
N PRO A 150 3.06 10.22 -0.90
CA PRO A 150 4.18 10.65 -1.74
C PRO A 150 5.04 9.47 -2.21
N GLY A 151 5.12 9.29 -3.52
CA GLY A 151 5.91 8.21 -4.13
C GLY A 151 5.26 6.84 -4.05
N HIS A 152 3.95 6.79 -3.87
CA HIS A 152 3.20 5.55 -3.97
C HIS A 152 3.37 4.92 -5.35
N ALA A 153 3.54 3.61 -5.40
CA ALA A 153 3.66 2.85 -6.63
C ALA A 153 2.89 1.54 -6.56
N ALA A 154 2.08 1.30 -7.58
CA ALA A 154 1.61 -0.05 -7.84
C ALA A 154 2.67 -0.85 -8.60
N LEU A 155 2.62 -2.18 -8.49
CA LEU A 155 3.54 -3.09 -9.15
C LEU A 155 2.76 -4.07 -10.02
N LEU A 156 3.18 -4.22 -11.28
CA LEU A 156 2.64 -5.25 -12.17
C LEU A 156 3.67 -6.35 -12.37
N VAL A 157 3.38 -7.56 -11.89
CA VAL A 157 4.15 -8.78 -12.19
C VAL A 157 3.71 -9.26 -13.57
N GLU A 158 4.45 -8.86 -14.62
CA GLU A 158 4.02 -8.93 -16.02
C GLU A 158 3.71 -10.37 -16.48
N GLU A 159 4.51 -11.35 -16.05
CA GLU A 159 4.36 -12.75 -16.53
C GLU A 159 3.17 -13.49 -15.89
N SER A 160 2.68 -13.04 -14.75
CA SER A 160 1.58 -13.68 -14.01
C SER A 160 0.31 -12.84 -13.97
N GLY A 161 0.31 -11.64 -14.58
CA GLY A 161 -0.84 -10.75 -14.59
C GLY A 161 -1.29 -10.30 -13.19
N VAL A 162 -0.36 -10.16 -12.23
CA VAL A 162 -0.71 -9.73 -10.86
C VAL A 162 -0.39 -8.27 -10.67
N LEU A 163 -1.41 -7.48 -10.31
CA LEU A 163 -1.28 -6.09 -9.91
C LEU A 163 -1.28 -5.99 -8.38
N VAL A 164 -0.16 -5.55 -7.80
CA VAL A 164 -0.05 -5.16 -6.39
C VAL A 164 -0.31 -3.66 -6.34
N ALA A 165 -1.44 -3.26 -5.76
CA ALA A 165 -1.92 -1.88 -5.89
C ALA A 165 -1.47 -0.95 -4.76
N GLY A 166 -0.79 -1.46 -3.70
CA GLY A 166 -0.64 -0.70 -2.46
C GLY A 166 -2.02 -0.31 -1.93
N ASP A 167 -2.15 0.83 -1.30
CA ASP A 167 -3.40 1.26 -0.66
C ASP A 167 -4.42 1.86 -1.63
N MET A 168 -4.58 1.19 -2.77
CA MET A 168 -5.60 1.49 -3.74
C MET A 168 -6.46 0.26 -4.04
N LEU A 169 -7.68 0.48 -4.50
CA LEU A 169 -8.60 -0.54 -4.96
C LEU A 169 -8.97 -1.59 -3.88
N SER A 170 -8.97 -1.18 -2.62
CA SER A 170 -9.40 -2.01 -1.49
C SER A 170 -10.90 -2.22 -1.45
N ASP A 171 -11.33 -3.38 -0.96
CA ASP A 171 -12.74 -3.68 -0.66
C ASP A 171 -13.14 -3.37 0.78
N VAL A 172 -12.19 -2.86 1.58
CA VAL A 172 -12.39 -2.48 2.98
C VAL A 172 -12.03 -1.03 3.29
N LEU A 173 -11.04 -0.46 2.56
CA LEU A 173 -10.63 0.94 2.68
C LEU A 173 -11.18 1.80 1.55
N ILE A 174 -11.69 2.98 1.88
CA ILE A 174 -11.99 4.04 0.92
C ILE A 174 -10.69 4.69 0.42
N PRO A 175 -10.69 5.44 -0.69
CA PRO A 175 -9.58 6.31 -1.06
C PRO A 175 -9.15 7.21 0.10
N MET A 176 -7.96 6.97 0.66
CA MET A 176 -7.38 7.79 1.71
C MET A 176 -6.55 8.90 1.06
N LEU A 177 -6.93 10.13 1.34
CA LEU A 177 -6.34 11.31 0.72
C LEU A 177 -5.19 11.83 1.57
N ASP A 178 -4.09 12.17 0.94
CA ASP A 178 -3.04 12.92 1.60
C ASP A 178 -3.49 14.37 1.92
N ASN A 179 -2.62 15.12 2.61
CA ASN A 179 -2.94 16.48 3.03
C ASN A 179 -2.62 17.56 1.96
N THR A 180 -2.47 17.18 0.68
CA THR A 180 -2.22 18.14 -0.41
C THR A 180 -3.49 18.83 -0.89
N ALA A 181 -3.32 19.96 -1.55
CA ALA A 181 -4.45 20.70 -2.12
C ALA A 181 -5.12 19.95 -3.28
N ASN A 182 -4.37 19.09 -3.98
CA ASN A 182 -4.81 18.39 -5.18
C ASN A 182 -5.12 16.91 -4.93
N ALA A 183 -5.22 16.46 -3.68
CA ALA A 183 -5.30 15.04 -3.32
C ALA A 183 -6.36 14.24 -4.09
N ILE A 184 -7.53 14.82 -4.36
CA ILE A 184 -8.58 14.14 -5.16
C ILE A 184 -8.13 13.98 -6.62
N GLU A 185 -7.61 15.05 -7.24
CA GLU A 185 -7.18 14.98 -8.64
C GLU A 185 -5.96 14.08 -8.81
N ASP A 186 -5.04 14.10 -7.86
CA ASP A 186 -3.87 13.23 -7.80
C ASP A 186 -4.31 11.75 -7.68
N TYR A 187 -5.32 11.47 -6.85
CA TYR A 187 -5.88 10.12 -6.74
C TYR A 187 -6.57 9.67 -8.04
N LEU A 188 -7.32 10.57 -8.68
CA LEU A 188 -7.94 10.30 -9.99
C LEU A 188 -6.89 10.07 -11.09
N VAL A 189 -5.71 10.70 -11.01
CA VAL A 189 -4.57 10.38 -11.90
C VAL A 189 -4.09 8.96 -11.64
N GLY A 190 -3.89 8.57 -10.38
CA GLY A 190 -3.51 7.20 -10.01
C GLY A 190 -4.48 6.17 -10.56
N LEU A 191 -5.80 6.37 -10.36
CA LEU A 191 -6.82 5.46 -10.90
C LEU A 191 -6.74 5.30 -12.42
N ARG A 192 -6.47 6.38 -13.17
CA ARG A 192 -6.30 6.29 -14.65
C ARG A 192 -5.10 5.45 -15.02
N LEU A 193 -3.95 5.63 -14.33
CA LEU A 193 -2.75 4.85 -14.59
C LEU A 193 -2.96 3.36 -14.31
N LEU A 194 -3.74 3.01 -13.26
CA LEU A 194 -4.09 1.63 -12.99
C LEU A 194 -5.09 1.08 -14.04
N GLU A 195 -6.06 1.89 -14.45
CA GLU A 195 -7.03 1.51 -15.49
C GLU A 195 -6.37 1.21 -16.84
N ASP A 196 -5.31 1.94 -17.19
CA ASP A 196 -4.54 1.74 -18.43
C ASP A 196 -3.88 0.35 -18.50
N VAL A 197 -3.63 -0.29 -17.35
CA VAL A 197 -2.99 -1.61 -17.28
C VAL A 197 -3.95 -2.76 -16.98
N VAL A 198 -5.22 -2.49 -16.65
CA VAL A 198 -6.22 -3.53 -16.28
C VAL A 198 -6.37 -4.61 -17.35
N GLY A 199 -6.10 -4.29 -18.63
CA GLY A 199 -6.15 -5.27 -19.71
C GLY A 199 -5.12 -6.40 -19.60
N ASP A 200 -4.06 -6.19 -18.84
CA ASP A 200 -2.95 -7.13 -18.62
C ASP A 200 -3.01 -7.76 -17.21
N VAL A 201 -4.10 -7.54 -16.46
CA VAL A 201 -4.24 -7.96 -15.07
C VAL A 201 -5.30 -9.05 -14.92
N ASP A 202 -4.90 -10.19 -14.37
CA ASP A 202 -5.78 -11.30 -14.00
C ASP A 202 -6.14 -11.26 -12.50
N VAL A 203 -5.21 -10.80 -11.65
CA VAL A 203 -5.35 -10.77 -10.19
C VAL A 203 -4.90 -9.42 -9.64
N LEU A 204 -5.70 -8.86 -8.74
CA LEU A 204 -5.39 -7.66 -7.96
C LEU A 204 -5.12 -8.04 -6.52
N VAL A 205 -4.00 -7.54 -5.99
CA VAL A 205 -3.66 -7.58 -4.55
C VAL A 205 -3.60 -6.15 -4.04
N PRO A 206 -4.62 -5.67 -3.29
CA PRO A 206 -4.56 -4.36 -2.62
C PRO A 206 -3.65 -4.43 -1.40
N GLY A 207 -3.21 -3.29 -0.86
CA GLY A 207 -2.48 -3.23 0.42
C GLY A 207 -3.30 -3.82 1.56
N HIS A 208 -4.58 -3.51 1.61
CA HIS A 208 -5.52 -4.04 2.61
C HIS A 208 -6.76 -4.64 1.97
N GLY A 209 -7.26 -5.72 2.58
CA GLY A 209 -8.50 -6.38 2.17
C GLY A 209 -8.29 -7.56 1.25
N SER A 210 -9.33 -7.93 0.51
CA SER A 210 -9.37 -9.18 -0.24
C SER A 210 -8.68 -9.07 -1.59
N VAL A 211 -7.95 -10.11 -1.97
CA VAL A 211 -7.49 -10.31 -3.36
C VAL A 211 -8.70 -10.39 -4.28
N ALA A 212 -8.60 -9.83 -5.48
CA ALA A 212 -9.67 -9.82 -6.47
C ALA A 212 -9.21 -10.37 -7.82
N GLU A 213 -10.15 -10.98 -8.56
CA GLU A 213 -9.95 -11.42 -9.94
C GLU A 213 -10.37 -10.34 -10.95
N ALA A 214 -9.92 -10.46 -12.19
CA ALA A 214 -10.11 -9.50 -13.27
C ALA A 214 -11.50 -8.84 -13.36
N PRO A 215 -12.63 -9.56 -13.25
CA PRO A 215 -13.96 -8.93 -13.35
C PRO A 215 -14.24 -7.91 -12.25
N GLU A 216 -13.69 -8.12 -11.04
CA GLU A 216 -13.92 -7.25 -9.88
C GLU A 216 -13.05 -5.98 -9.91
N ILE A 217 -11.92 -6.01 -10.59
CA ILE A 217 -10.94 -4.88 -10.60
C ILE A 217 -11.61 -3.60 -11.10
N ARG A 218 -12.33 -3.69 -12.21
CA ARG A 218 -13.06 -2.53 -12.78
C ARG A 218 -14.11 -2.00 -11.81
N THR A 219 -14.81 -2.87 -11.10
CA THR A 219 -15.81 -2.49 -10.10
C THR A 219 -15.16 -1.70 -8.96
N ARG A 220 -13.96 -2.10 -8.51
CA ARG A 220 -13.22 -1.38 -7.47
C ARG A 220 -12.72 -0.02 -7.96
N ILE A 221 -12.23 0.08 -9.20
CA ILE A 221 -11.84 1.36 -9.82
C ILE A 221 -13.05 2.30 -9.90
N ASP A 222 -14.21 1.81 -10.33
CA ASP A 222 -15.43 2.61 -10.44
C ASP A 222 -15.95 3.05 -9.07
N LEU A 223 -15.84 2.20 -8.06
CA LEU A 223 -16.21 2.51 -6.68
C LEU A 223 -15.34 3.64 -6.11
N ASP A 224 -14.01 3.53 -6.24
CA ASP A 224 -13.07 4.56 -5.80
C ASP A 224 -13.32 5.88 -6.53
N ARG A 225 -13.52 5.83 -7.85
CA ARG A 225 -13.84 7.00 -8.66
C ARG A 225 -15.15 7.66 -8.23
N ALA A 226 -16.18 6.88 -7.97
CA ALA A 226 -17.48 7.40 -7.52
C ALA A 226 -17.37 8.08 -6.14
N TYR A 227 -16.62 7.49 -5.22
CA TYR A 227 -16.31 8.06 -3.92
C TYR A 227 -15.63 9.44 -4.05
N LEU A 228 -14.56 9.51 -4.83
CA LEU A 228 -13.79 10.75 -5.04
C LEU A 228 -14.63 11.86 -5.68
N HIS A 229 -15.44 11.52 -6.68
CA HIS A 229 -16.34 12.47 -7.30
C HIS A 229 -17.40 12.99 -6.31
N ALA A 230 -17.94 12.11 -5.46
CA ALA A 230 -18.89 12.55 -4.43
C ALA A 230 -18.23 13.53 -3.44
N LEU A 231 -17.01 13.23 -2.96
CA LEU A 231 -16.26 14.15 -2.09
C LEU A 231 -15.97 15.50 -2.77
N ARG A 232 -15.49 15.48 -4.02
CA ARG A 232 -15.20 16.70 -4.79
C ARG A 232 -16.42 17.58 -4.94
N ASP A 233 -17.57 16.97 -5.17
CA ASP A 233 -18.83 17.68 -5.38
C ASP A 233 -19.54 18.06 -4.06
N GLY A 234 -18.93 17.77 -2.90
CA GLY A 234 -19.53 18.01 -1.57
C GLY A 234 -20.78 17.16 -1.29
N ARG A 235 -20.89 16.01 -1.96
CA ARG A 235 -22.01 15.07 -1.80
C ARG A 235 -21.62 13.93 -0.87
N THR A 236 -22.59 13.38 -0.16
CA THR A 236 -22.40 12.13 0.59
C THR A 236 -22.19 10.96 -0.39
N PRO A 237 -21.06 10.24 -0.35
CA PRO A 237 -20.85 9.09 -1.19
C PRO A 237 -21.77 7.93 -0.77
N TYR A 238 -22.27 7.19 -1.77
CA TYR A 238 -22.86 5.88 -1.54
C TYR A 238 -21.76 4.83 -1.70
N ASP A 239 -21.21 4.36 -0.58
CA ASP A 239 -20.06 3.46 -0.56
C ASP A 239 -20.26 2.37 0.49
N PRO A 240 -20.15 1.07 0.14
CA PRO A 240 -20.36 -0.02 1.07
C PRO A 240 -19.27 -0.16 2.15
N ARG A 241 -18.15 0.53 2.00
CA ARG A 241 -17.02 0.50 2.95
C ARG A 241 -17.22 1.44 4.14
N ILE A 242 -18.27 2.27 4.15
CA ILE A 242 -18.58 3.22 5.23
C ILE A 242 -20.01 3.05 5.75
N GLY A 243 -20.26 3.58 6.94
CA GLY A 243 -21.55 3.52 7.61
C GLY A 243 -21.94 2.10 8.01
N PRO A 244 -23.26 1.78 8.07
CA PRO A 244 -23.74 0.48 8.52
C PRO A 244 -23.37 -0.70 7.61
N SER A 245 -22.89 -0.42 6.40
CA SER A 245 -22.48 -1.42 5.41
C SER A 245 -21.00 -1.80 5.50
N ALA A 246 -20.22 -1.08 6.32
CA ALA A 246 -18.81 -1.39 6.54
C ALA A 246 -18.66 -2.84 7.07
N LYS A 247 -17.61 -3.52 6.62
CA LYS A 247 -17.31 -4.86 7.10
C LYS A 247 -16.99 -4.82 8.61
N PRO A 248 -17.34 -5.87 9.39
CA PRO A 248 -16.97 -5.94 10.80
C PRO A 248 -15.46 -5.73 11.02
N GLY A 249 -15.12 -4.86 11.97
CA GLY A 249 -13.73 -4.46 12.25
C GLY A 249 -13.23 -3.28 11.42
N TRP A 250 -14.02 -2.79 10.45
CA TRP A 250 -13.67 -1.66 9.57
C TRP A 250 -14.57 -0.43 9.77
N GLU A 251 -15.34 -0.39 10.85
CA GLU A 251 -16.26 0.70 11.16
C GLU A 251 -15.55 2.05 11.28
N TRP A 252 -14.28 2.04 11.72
CA TRP A 252 -13.42 3.22 11.83
C TRP A 252 -13.18 3.95 10.49
N VAL A 253 -13.33 3.26 9.35
CA VAL A 253 -13.23 3.87 8.01
C VAL A 253 -14.27 4.99 7.82
N SER A 254 -15.39 4.92 8.54
CA SER A 254 -16.40 5.99 8.55
C SER A 254 -15.90 7.26 9.22
N ASP A 255 -15.03 7.14 10.22
CA ASP A 255 -14.40 8.29 10.88
C ASP A 255 -13.36 8.93 9.96
N VAL A 256 -12.60 8.12 9.21
CA VAL A 256 -11.68 8.59 8.16
C VAL A 256 -12.45 9.37 7.10
N HIS A 257 -13.56 8.82 6.59
CA HIS A 257 -14.44 9.53 5.65
C HIS A 257 -14.89 10.89 6.19
N THR A 258 -15.37 10.90 7.44
CA THR A 258 -15.84 12.12 8.09
C THR A 258 -14.73 13.16 8.20
N GLY A 259 -13.53 12.75 8.61
CA GLY A 259 -12.35 13.61 8.69
C GLY A 259 -11.95 14.23 7.34
N GLN A 260 -11.92 13.41 6.28
CA GLN A 260 -11.62 13.85 4.91
C GLN A 260 -12.66 14.88 4.41
N ALA A 261 -13.94 14.57 4.56
CA ALA A 261 -15.03 15.46 4.14
C ALA A 261 -14.95 16.83 4.85
N GLN A 262 -14.72 16.84 6.17
CA GLN A 262 -14.55 18.06 6.95
C GLN A 262 -13.30 18.85 6.54
N SER A 263 -12.19 18.19 6.25
CA SER A 263 -10.95 18.82 5.82
C SER A 263 -11.14 19.51 4.48
N LEU A 264 -11.80 18.87 3.52
CA LEU A 264 -12.11 19.44 2.21
C LEU A 264 -13.07 20.63 2.32
N ALA A 265 -14.11 20.56 3.17
CA ALA A 265 -15.03 21.67 3.40
C ALA A 265 -14.30 22.92 3.93
N ARG A 266 -13.43 22.75 4.94
CA ARG A 266 -12.62 23.88 5.50
C ARG A 266 -11.70 24.52 4.44
N ARG A 267 -11.09 23.72 3.55
CA ARG A 267 -10.25 24.25 2.47
C ARG A 267 -11.04 25.08 1.45
N ASN A 268 -12.24 24.62 1.09
CA ASN A 268 -13.11 25.33 0.16
C ASN A 268 -13.58 26.67 0.74
N GLU A 269 -13.89 26.73 2.04
CA GLU A 269 -14.25 27.97 2.74
C GLU A 269 -13.07 28.97 2.76
N SER A 270 -11.85 28.49 3.01
CA SER A 270 -10.65 29.34 3.05
C SER A 270 -10.23 29.88 1.69
N SER A 271 -10.52 29.16 0.60
CA SER A 271 -10.24 29.59 -0.78
C SER A 271 -11.31 30.47 -1.38
N GLY A 272 -12.51 30.52 -0.79
CA GLY A 272 -13.67 31.29 -1.26
C GLY A 272 -13.83 32.67 -0.64
N THR A 273 -12.92 33.18 0.19
CA THR A 273 -13.00 34.53 0.77
C THR A 273 -12.46 35.53 -0.24
N PRO A 274 -13.33 36.36 -0.88
CA PRO A 274 -12.87 37.45 -1.74
C PRO A 274 -12.25 38.51 -0.86
N GLY A 275 -11.01 38.92 -1.18
CA GLY A 275 -10.35 40.12 -0.64
C GLY A 275 -11.00 41.38 -1.12
#